data_38227c95a624a617a882358a77c98489
#
_entry.id   38227c95a624a617a882358a77c98489
#
_cell.length_a   1.000
_cell.length_b   1.000
_cell.length_c   1.000
_cell.angle_alpha   90.00
_cell.angle_beta   90.00
_cell.angle_gamma   90.00
#
_symmetry.space_group_name_H-M   'P 1'
#
loop_
_entity.id
_entity.type
_entity.pdbx_description
1 polymer ?
#
loop_
_entity_poly.entity_id
_entity_poly.type
_entity_poly.pdbx_seq_one_letter_code
_entity_poly.pdbx_strand_id
1 'polypeptide(L)'
;MTQRTVLVINSGSSSIKYQLVDPDSGASLASGLVERIGEETGAITHKHGEERTEITEPVPDHGFGLSEVLRLFEEQGPSLADAHIVAVGHRVVQGGRYFSGPALIDDEVVARIEQLVPLGPLHNPAHLKGIEVGRRLLSDVPHVAVFDTAFFQDLPEEAARYALDREVADTYSIRRYGAHGTSHQFVSGAVSELLGRDDLKQVVLHLGNGASASAVVAGHAVDTSMGLTPLEGLVMGGRTGDIDPAAVFHLARVAGMSIDEIDHLFNRGSGMKGLAGDNDMREVWKRIGAGEQEAREAMDIYLHRLVKYVGAYTAVMGGLDALTFTAGIGENDANLRRELGERLGFMGVKIDQEVNETRSDEPRVISTPDSKVTVLVVPTNEELAIARQALTLI
;
A
#
# COMPACT_ATOMS: atom_id res chain seq x y z
N MET A 1 -27.43 -16.94 -9.95
CA MET A 1 -27.27 -15.48 -9.80
C MET A 1 -26.33 -15.06 -10.91
N THR A 2 -26.61 -13.98 -11.61
CA THR A 2 -25.68 -13.43 -12.61
C THR A 2 -24.41 -12.99 -11.86
N GLN A 3 -23.25 -13.45 -12.30
CA GLN A 3 -21.95 -13.09 -11.75
C GLN A 3 -21.79 -11.57 -11.83
N ARG A 4 -21.53 -10.89 -10.71
CA ARG A 4 -21.25 -9.45 -10.67
C ARG A 4 -19.74 -9.25 -10.71
N THR A 5 -19.27 -8.29 -11.48
CA THR A 5 -17.85 -7.98 -11.52
C THR A 5 -17.60 -6.49 -11.26
N VAL A 6 -16.41 -6.19 -10.79
CA VAL A 6 -15.94 -4.81 -10.58
C VAL A 6 -14.61 -4.64 -11.34
N LEU A 7 -14.54 -3.63 -12.18
CA LEU A 7 -13.28 -3.23 -12.78
C LEU A 7 -12.54 -2.30 -11.80
N VAL A 8 -11.40 -2.74 -11.30
CA VAL A 8 -10.55 -1.93 -10.41
C VAL A 8 -9.44 -1.27 -11.21
N ILE A 9 -9.27 0.02 -11.03
CA ILE A 9 -8.25 0.85 -11.71
C ILE A 9 -7.37 1.53 -10.66
N ASN A 10 -6.07 1.36 -10.77
CA ASN A 10 -5.06 2.03 -9.97
C ASN A 10 -4.10 2.79 -10.91
N SER A 11 -4.30 4.10 -11.03
CA SER A 11 -3.55 4.98 -11.92
C SER A 11 -2.36 5.59 -11.18
N GLY A 12 -1.14 5.24 -11.57
CA GLY A 12 0.09 5.92 -11.16
C GLY A 12 0.48 7.03 -12.15
N SER A 13 1.54 7.78 -11.86
CA SER A 13 2.03 8.87 -12.71
C SER A 13 2.45 8.41 -14.11
N SER A 14 3.00 7.21 -14.23
CA SER A 14 3.48 6.61 -15.48
C SER A 14 2.95 5.19 -15.70
N SER A 15 1.89 4.78 -15.01
CA SER A 15 1.34 3.43 -15.12
C SER A 15 -0.15 3.38 -14.79
N ILE A 16 -0.85 2.36 -15.31
CA ILE A 16 -2.20 1.99 -14.92
C ILE A 16 -2.20 0.49 -14.66
N LYS A 17 -2.44 0.08 -13.40
CA LYS A 17 -2.75 -1.30 -13.06
C LYS A 17 -4.26 -1.47 -13.02
N TYR A 18 -4.76 -2.54 -13.61
CA TYR A 18 -6.19 -2.83 -13.60
C TYR A 18 -6.46 -4.31 -13.35
N GLN A 19 -7.63 -4.58 -12.81
CA GLN A 19 -8.12 -5.94 -12.61
C GLN A 19 -9.64 -5.99 -12.68
N LEU A 20 -10.16 -6.96 -13.40
CA LEU A 20 -11.59 -7.32 -13.37
C LEU A 20 -11.78 -8.42 -12.33
N VAL A 21 -12.49 -8.10 -11.26
CA VAL A 21 -12.62 -8.95 -10.07
C VAL A 21 -14.05 -9.40 -9.89
N ASP A 22 -14.23 -10.69 -9.60
CA ASP A 22 -15.45 -11.20 -8.99
C ASP A 22 -15.35 -11.00 -7.47
N PRO A 23 -16.09 -10.06 -6.87
CA PRO A 23 -15.94 -9.73 -5.45
C PRO A 23 -16.50 -10.80 -4.50
N ASP A 24 -17.37 -11.68 -4.98
CA ASP A 24 -17.97 -12.76 -4.19
C ASP A 24 -16.99 -13.92 -4.02
N SER A 25 -16.35 -14.37 -5.10
CA SER A 25 -15.34 -15.44 -5.07
C SER A 25 -13.91 -14.95 -4.81
N GLY A 26 -13.63 -13.68 -5.07
CA GLY A 26 -12.28 -13.12 -5.05
C GLY A 26 -11.46 -13.43 -6.32
N ALA A 27 -12.07 -14.08 -7.32
CA ALA A 27 -11.37 -14.46 -8.54
C ALA A 27 -11.03 -13.23 -9.41
N SER A 28 -9.80 -13.20 -9.92
CA SER A 28 -9.38 -12.29 -10.97
C SER A 28 -9.75 -12.88 -12.33
N LEU A 29 -10.68 -12.25 -13.01
CA LEU A 29 -11.11 -12.70 -14.35
C LEU A 29 -10.16 -12.21 -15.44
N ALA A 30 -9.65 -11.01 -15.29
CA ALA A 30 -8.58 -10.46 -16.12
C ALA A 30 -7.78 -9.43 -15.33
N SER A 31 -6.53 -9.23 -15.69
CA SER A 31 -5.68 -8.23 -15.08
C SER A 31 -4.67 -7.68 -16.08
N GLY A 32 -4.10 -6.53 -15.78
CA GLY A 32 -3.04 -6.01 -16.62
C GLY A 32 -2.37 -4.77 -16.06
N LEU A 33 -1.39 -4.32 -16.82
CA LEU A 33 -0.54 -3.21 -16.46
C LEU A 33 -0.16 -2.43 -17.73
N VAL A 34 -0.36 -1.14 -17.69
CA VAL A 34 0.19 -0.18 -18.66
C VAL A 34 1.36 0.50 -17.97
N GLU A 35 2.53 0.54 -18.60
CA GLU A 35 3.76 1.08 -18.03
C GLU A 35 4.41 2.08 -18.96
N ARG A 36 5.24 2.96 -18.37
CA ARG A 36 6.03 3.98 -19.09
C ARG A 36 5.16 4.90 -19.92
N ILE A 37 4.02 5.32 -19.37
CA ILE A 37 3.12 6.31 -19.98
C ILE A 37 3.88 7.64 -20.11
N GLY A 38 3.84 8.22 -21.31
CA GLY A 38 4.55 9.46 -21.63
C GLY A 38 6.00 9.28 -22.06
N GLU A 39 6.52 8.05 -22.11
CA GLU A 39 7.85 7.74 -22.62
C GLU A 39 7.82 7.31 -24.10
N GLU A 40 8.99 7.29 -24.75
CA GLU A 40 9.11 6.89 -26.17
C GLU A 40 8.67 5.45 -26.41
N THR A 41 8.79 4.60 -25.38
CA THR A 41 8.41 3.18 -25.46
C THR A 41 7.64 2.80 -24.22
N GLY A 42 6.33 2.61 -24.35
CA GLY A 42 5.45 2.06 -23.34
C GLY A 42 5.33 0.53 -23.42
N ALA A 43 4.70 -0.06 -22.42
CA ALA A 43 4.35 -1.47 -22.43
C ALA A 43 2.94 -1.67 -21.88
N ILE A 44 2.18 -2.55 -22.52
CA ILE A 44 0.84 -2.93 -22.07
C ILE A 44 0.81 -4.45 -21.95
N THR A 45 0.50 -4.94 -20.76
CA THR A 45 0.28 -6.36 -20.49
C THR A 45 -1.17 -6.58 -20.17
N HIS A 46 -1.80 -7.59 -20.80
CA HIS A 46 -3.13 -8.07 -20.46
C HIS A 46 -3.09 -9.57 -20.21
N LYS A 47 -3.80 -10.04 -19.19
CA LYS A 47 -3.90 -11.45 -18.81
C LYS A 47 -5.36 -11.83 -18.66
N HIS A 48 -5.76 -12.91 -19.31
CA HIS A 48 -7.07 -13.53 -19.20
C HIS A 48 -6.93 -15.06 -19.17
N GLY A 49 -7.25 -15.68 -18.04
CA GLY A 49 -6.96 -17.09 -17.82
C GLY A 49 -5.45 -17.38 -17.89
N GLU A 50 -5.06 -18.32 -18.75
CA GLU A 50 -3.65 -18.66 -19.00
C GLU A 50 -3.03 -17.79 -20.11
N GLU A 51 -3.83 -17.03 -20.84
CA GLU A 51 -3.36 -16.18 -21.93
C GLU A 51 -2.76 -14.89 -21.43
N ARG A 52 -1.63 -14.51 -22.01
CA ARG A 52 -0.93 -13.26 -21.75
C ARG A 52 -0.58 -12.57 -23.04
N THR A 53 -1.09 -11.36 -23.21
CA THR A 53 -0.78 -10.48 -24.33
C THR A 53 0.15 -9.37 -23.85
N GLU A 54 1.22 -9.13 -24.60
CA GLU A 54 2.16 -8.03 -24.37
C GLU A 54 2.27 -7.17 -25.61
N ILE A 55 2.10 -5.86 -25.46
CA ILE A 55 2.24 -4.86 -26.49
C ILE A 55 3.33 -3.89 -26.08
N THR A 56 4.26 -3.61 -26.98
CA THR A 56 5.30 -2.61 -26.78
C THR A 56 5.13 -1.54 -27.83
N GLU A 57 4.62 -0.38 -27.42
CA GLU A 57 4.37 0.78 -28.28
C GLU A 57 4.35 2.07 -27.44
N PRO A 58 4.50 3.26 -28.06
CA PRO A 58 4.34 4.50 -27.33
C PRO A 58 2.95 4.61 -26.70
N VAL A 59 2.88 4.90 -25.41
CA VAL A 59 1.66 5.21 -24.68
C VAL A 59 1.69 6.69 -24.30
N PRO A 60 1.13 7.59 -25.11
CA PRO A 60 1.31 9.02 -24.93
C PRO A 60 0.69 9.57 -23.65
N ASP A 61 -0.45 9.01 -23.23
CA ASP A 61 -1.16 9.43 -22.02
C ASP A 61 -2.04 8.33 -21.42
N HIS A 62 -2.63 8.60 -20.27
CA HIS A 62 -3.55 7.69 -19.57
C HIS A 62 -4.82 7.40 -20.37
N GLY A 63 -5.28 8.35 -21.20
CA GLY A 63 -6.44 8.19 -22.05
C GLY A 63 -6.22 7.12 -23.10
N PHE A 64 -5.09 7.20 -23.79
CA PHE A 64 -4.66 6.18 -24.74
C PHE A 64 -4.49 4.81 -24.05
N GLY A 65 -3.73 4.80 -22.92
CA GLY A 65 -3.47 3.56 -22.17
C GLY A 65 -4.78 2.84 -21.76
N LEU A 66 -5.76 3.56 -21.21
CA LEU A 66 -7.02 2.96 -20.81
C LEU A 66 -7.89 2.55 -22.02
N SER A 67 -7.83 3.30 -23.13
CA SER A 67 -8.54 2.90 -24.36
C SER A 67 -7.98 1.58 -24.93
N GLU A 68 -6.66 1.39 -24.90
CA GLU A 68 -6.02 0.13 -25.29
C GLU A 68 -6.39 -1.02 -24.35
N VAL A 69 -6.47 -0.76 -23.05
CA VAL A 69 -6.99 -1.74 -22.08
C VAL A 69 -8.39 -2.20 -22.44
N LEU A 70 -9.31 -1.27 -22.75
CA LEU A 70 -10.67 -1.61 -23.15
C LEU A 70 -10.70 -2.39 -24.46
N ARG A 71 -9.85 -2.03 -25.44
CA ARG A 71 -9.70 -2.80 -26.68
C ARG A 71 -9.23 -4.23 -26.41
N LEU A 72 -8.27 -4.42 -25.50
CA LEU A 72 -7.80 -5.76 -25.15
C LEU A 72 -8.88 -6.60 -24.46
N PHE A 73 -9.73 -6.02 -23.64
CA PHE A 73 -10.89 -6.71 -23.10
C PHE A 73 -11.82 -7.23 -24.22
N GLU A 74 -12.06 -6.45 -25.27
CA GLU A 74 -12.93 -6.87 -26.38
C GLU A 74 -12.25 -7.91 -27.30
N GLU A 75 -10.93 -7.82 -27.51
CA GLU A 75 -10.21 -8.69 -28.44
C GLU A 75 -9.70 -9.99 -27.79
N GLN A 76 -9.31 -9.93 -26.52
CA GLN A 76 -8.66 -11.02 -25.79
C GLN A 76 -9.54 -11.54 -24.63
N GLY A 77 -10.60 -10.81 -24.29
CA GLY A 77 -11.58 -11.19 -23.27
C GLY A 77 -11.16 -10.89 -21.83
N PRO A 78 -12.09 -11.07 -20.88
CA PRO A 78 -13.53 -11.28 -21.18
C PRO A 78 -14.16 -9.99 -21.72
N SER A 79 -15.13 -10.08 -22.66
CA SER A 79 -15.87 -8.91 -23.11
C SER A 79 -16.52 -8.18 -21.92
N LEU A 80 -16.32 -6.88 -21.85
CA LEU A 80 -16.85 -6.07 -20.73
C LEU A 80 -18.37 -6.06 -20.71
N ALA A 81 -19.03 -6.21 -21.88
CA ALA A 81 -20.48 -6.31 -21.99
C ALA A 81 -21.01 -7.61 -21.36
N ASP A 82 -20.30 -8.73 -21.54
CA ASP A 82 -20.67 -10.03 -21.00
C ASP A 82 -20.22 -10.22 -19.55
N ALA A 83 -19.22 -9.47 -19.12
CA ALA A 83 -18.65 -9.57 -17.78
C ALA A 83 -19.55 -8.98 -16.68
N HIS A 84 -20.69 -8.36 -17.02
CA HIS A 84 -21.64 -7.76 -16.07
C HIS A 84 -20.96 -6.84 -15.04
N ILE A 85 -20.19 -5.85 -15.52
CA ILE A 85 -19.54 -4.86 -14.67
C ILE A 85 -20.61 -4.02 -13.99
N VAL A 86 -20.65 -4.08 -12.66
CA VAL A 86 -21.61 -3.33 -11.83
C VAL A 86 -21.01 -2.04 -11.26
N ALA A 87 -19.68 -1.94 -11.20
CA ALA A 87 -18.96 -0.75 -10.74
C ALA A 87 -17.54 -0.68 -11.30
N VAL A 88 -16.99 0.53 -11.35
CA VAL A 88 -15.55 0.79 -11.51
C VAL A 88 -15.00 1.33 -10.21
N GLY A 89 -14.09 0.59 -9.57
CA GLY A 89 -13.39 1.02 -8.36
C GLY A 89 -12.08 1.73 -8.70
N HIS A 90 -11.88 2.93 -8.16
CA HIS A 90 -10.65 3.71 -8.32
C HIS A 90 -9.91 3.81 -7.00
N ARG A 91 -8.65 3.38 -6.98
CA ARG A 91 -7.78 3.68 -5.85
C ARG A 91 -7.42 5.16 -5.84
N VAL A 92 -7.53 5.79 -4.68
CA VAL A 92 -7.07 7.16 -4.41
C VAL A 92 -6.21 7.14 -3.14
N VAL A 93 -4.98 7.66 -3.20
CA VAL A 93 -4.09 7.60 -2.04
C VAL A 93 -4.57 8.53 -0.95
N GLN A 94 -4.82 9.82 -1.25
CA GLN A 94 -5.10 10.81 -0.22
C GLN A 94 -6.58 11.24 -0.24
N GLY A 95 -7.30 10.89 0.83
CA GLY A 95 -8.70 11.26 1.07
C GLY A 95 -8.87 12.46 2.00
N GLY A 96 -7.79 12.94 2.63
CA GLY A 96 -7.82 14.08 3.54
C GLY A 96 -8.78 13.85 4.71
N ARG A 97 -9.43 14.93 5.15
CA ARG A 97 -10.51 14.89 6.15
C ARG A 97 -11.89 14.71 5.53
N TYR A 98 -11.98 14.62 4.20
CA TYR A 98 -13.27 14.57 3.52
C TYR A 98 -13.83 13.15 3.42
N PHE A 99 -12.96 12.14 3.36
CA PHE A 99 -13.37 10.78 3.04
C PHE A 99 -12.95 9.78 4.14
N SER A 100 -13.94 9.28 4.87
CA SER A 100 -13.79 8.23 5.90
C SER A 100 -14.15 6.82 5.39
N GLY A 101 -14.47 6.70 4.10
CA GLY A 101 -14.85 5.46 3.43
C GLY A 101 -14.89 5.65 1.91
N PRO A 102 -15.38 4.65 1.16
CA PRO A 102 -15.55 4.78 -0.28
C PRO A 102 -16.58 5.86 -0.64
N ALA A 103 -16.45 6.48 -1.79
CA ALA A 103 -17.35 7.51 -2.27
C ALA A 103 -17.76 7.28 -3.73
N LEU A 104 -19.07 7.40 -4.01
CA LEU A 104 -19.58 7.43 -5.38
C LEU A 104 -19.08 8.70 -6.07
N ILE A 105 -18.41 8.54 -7.20
CA ILE A 105 -17.72 9.67 -7.85
C ILE A 105 -18.70 10.51 -8.65
N ASP A 106 -18.98 11.69 -8.15
CA ASP A 106 -19.61 12.82 -8.85
C ASP A 106 -18.61 13.97 -9.03
N ASP A 107 -19.10 15.12 -9.49
CA ASP A 107 -18.25 16.29 -9.72
C ASP A 107 -17.80 16.95 -8.39
N GLU A 108 -18.55 16.78 -7.29
CA GLU A 108 -18.16 17.24 -5.97
C GLU A 108 -17.00 16.41 -5.41
N VAL A 109 -17.08 15.10 -5.54
CA VAL A 109 -15.99 14.18 -5.13
C VAL A 109 -14.71 14.48 -5.92
N VAL A 110 -14.81 14.70 -7.24
CA VAL A 110 -13.65 15.10 -8.08
C VAL A 110 -13.05 16.40 -7.55
N ALA A 111 -13.86 17.44 -7.34
CA ALA A 111 -13.39 18.73 -6.84
C ALA A 111 -12.72 18.62 -5.46
N ARG A 112 -13.23 17.77 -4.57
CA ARG A 112 -12.60 17.50 -3.27
C ARG A 112 -11.25 16.78 -3.40
N ILE A 113 -11.13 15.79 -4.29
CA ILE A 113 -9.84 15.11 -4.56
C ILE A 113 -8.84 16.11 -5.15
N GLU A 114 -9.26 17.05 -6.02
CA GLU A 114 -8.41 18.12 -6.53
C GLU A 114 -7.87 19.03 -5.42
N GLN A 115 -8.71 19.41 -4.45
CA GLN A 115 -8.28 20.18 -3.28
C GLN A 115 -7.24 19.46 -2.42
N LEU A 116 -7.20 18.13 -2.49
CA LEU A 116 -6.24 17.30 -1.75
C LEU A 116 -4.92 17.07 -2.48
N VAL A 117 -4.75 17.55 -3.70
CA VAL A 117 -3.48 17.43 -4.46
C VAL A 117 -2.28 17.94 -3.65
N PRO A 118 -2.32 19.06 -2.91
CA PRO A 118 -1.19 19.49 -2.08
C PRO A 118 -0.77 18.50 -0.98
N LEU A 119 -1.69 17.65 -0.49
CA LEU A 119 -1.41 16.59 0.49
C LEU A 119 -0.90 15.28 -0.15
N GLY A 120 -1.16 15.07 -1.44
CA GLY A 120 -0.75 13.88 -2.19
C GLY A 120 -0.21 14.22 -3.59
N PRO A 121 0.79 15.12 -3.72
CA PRO A 121 1.20 15.67 -5.03
C PRO A 121 1.81 14.63 -5.97
N LEU A 122 2.35 13.54 -5.42
CA LEU A 122 2.94 12.45 -6.20
C LEU A 122 1.90 11.43 -6.72
N HIS A 123 0.66 11.45 -6.19
CA HIS A 123 -0.34 10.41 -6.44
C HIS A 123 -1.67 10.94 -6.94
N ASN A 124 -2.31 11.87 -6.20
CA ASN A 124 -3.67 12.34 -6.53
C ASN A 124 -3.86 12.89 -7.95
N PRO A 125 -2.90 13.62 -8.56
CA PRO A 125 -3.07 14.06 -9.95
C PRO A 125 -3.26 12.91 -10.94
N ALA A 126 -2.50 11.82 -10.77
CA ALA A 126 -2.62 10.63 -11.62
C ALA A 126 -3.94 9.89 -11.38
N HIS A 127 -4.39 9.81 -10.13
CA HIS A 127 -5.70 9.22 -9.79
C HIS A 127 -6.85 10.00 -10.40
N LEU A 128 -6.83 11.34 -10.30
CA LEU A 128 -7.82 12.21 -10.95
C LEU A 128 -7.86 11.97 -12.46
N LYS A 129 -6.70 11.85 -13.10
CA LYS A 129 -6.64 11.56 -14.53
C LYS A 129 -7.26 10.21 -14.87
N GLY A 130 -6.98 9.18 -14.08
CA GLY A 130 -7.60 7.86 -14.22
C GLY A 130 -9.12 7.89 -14.03
N ILE A 131 -9.62 8.65 -13.05
CA ILE A 131 -11.04 8.86 -12.81
C ILE A 131 -11.70 9.58 -13.99
N GLU A 132 -11.13 10.68 -14.46
CA GLU A 132 -11.64 11.46 -15.60
C GLU A 132 -11.80 10.57 -16.84
N VAL A 133 -10.74 9.83 -17.16
CA VAL A 133 -10.73 8.94 -18.32
C VAL A 133 -11.71 7.78 -18.14
N GLY A 134 -11.72 7.14 -16.97
CA GLY A 134 -12.64 6.03 -16.66
C GLY A 134 -14.11 6.45 -16.81
N ARG A 135 -14.51 7.57 -16.17
CA ARG A 135 -15.88 8.11 -16.28
C ARG A 135 -16.30 8.45 -17.70
N ARG A 136 -15.37 8.88 -18.54
CA ARG A 136 -15.65 9.16 -19.96
C ARG A 136 -15.84 7.90 -20.80
N LEU A 137 -15.01 6.88 -20.57
CA LEU A 137 -14.99 5.66 -21.38
C LEU A 137 -16.01 4.62 -20.90
N LEU A 138 -16.38 4.61 -19.64
CA LEU A 138 -17.32 3.69 -19.01
C LEU A 138 -18.46 4.45 -18.32
N SER A 139 -19.09 5.38 -19.05
CA SER A 139 -20.08 6.34 -18.52
C SER A 139 -21.35 5.69 -17.97
N ASP A 140 -21.68 4.48 -18.41
CA ASP A 140 -22.90 3.78 -18.05
C ASP A 140 -22.78 2.93 -16.77
N VAL A 141 -21.57 2.93 -16.18
CA VAL A 141 -21.25 2.18 -14.96
C VAL A 141 -20.92 3.15 -13.82
N PRO A 142 -21.43 2.96 -12.60
CA PRO A 142 -21.06 3.79 -11.47
C PRO A 142 -19.57 3.67 -11.13
N HIS A 143 -18.94 4.80 -10.82
CA HIS A 143 -17.54 4.89 -10.43
C HIS A 143 -17.43 5.18 -8.93
N VAL A 144 -16.56 4.46 -8.22
CA VAL A 144 -16.35 4.58 -6.78
C VAL A 144 -14.88 4.84 -6.48
N ALA A 145 -14.60 5.89 -5.72
CA ALA A 145 -13.27 6.15 -5.16
C ALA A 145 -13.10 5.41 -3.83
N VAL A 146 -11.97 4.71 -3.67
CA VAL A 146 -11.57 4.03 -2.45
C VAL A 146 -10.25 4.64 -2.00
N PHE A 147 -10.21 5.13 -0.75
CA PHE A 147 -9.12 5.96 -0.26
C PHE A 147 -8.20 5.18 0.68
N ASP A 148 -6.89 5.21 0.40
CA ASP A 148 -5.88 4.55 1.25
C ASP A 148 -5.83 5.14 2.67
N THR A 149 -6.22 6.39 2.85
CA THR A 149 -6.24 7.05 4.16
C THR A 149 -7.52 6.79 4.95
N ALA A 150 -8.56 6.23 4.33
CA ALA A 150 -9.89 6.10 4.97
C ALA A 150 -9.86 5.22 6.23
N PHE A 151 -9.11 4.13 6.22
CA PHE A 151 -8.97 3.23 7.38
C PHE A 151 -8.36 3.93 8.62
N PHE A 152 -7.61 5.01 8.42
CA PHE A 152 -6.95 5.79 9.46
C PHE A 152 -7.66 7.10 9.80
N GLN A 153 -8.85 7.33 9.25
CA GLN A 153 -9.57 8.59 9.45
C GLN A 153 -9.98 8.81 10.91
N ASP A 154 -10.35 7.72 11.59
CA ASP A 154 -10.83 7.72 12.97
C ASP A 154 -9.71 7.45 13.99
N LEU A 155 -8.44 7.68 13.62
CA LEU A 155 -7.34 7.61 14.58
C LEU A 155 -7.60 8.51 15.79
N PRO A 156 -7.31 8.04 17.02
CA PRO A 156 -7.35 8.89 18.21
C PRO A 156 -6.55 10.19 18.00
N GLU A 157 -7.03 11.32 18.53
CA GLU A 157 -6.39 12.62 18.32
C GLU A 157 -4.92 12.64 18.78
N GLU A 158 -4.57 11.90 19.84
CA GLU A 158 -3.20 11.76 20.32
C GLU A 158 -2.27 11.01 19.35
N ALA A 159 -2.81 10.14 18.50
CA ALA A 159 -2.08 9.46 17.43
C ALA A 159 -2.07 10.28 16.14
N ALA A 160 -3.17 10.99 15.87
CA ALA A 160 -3.37 11.71 14.63
C ALA A 160 -2.70 13.08 14.59
N ARG A 161 -2.60 13.80 15.72
CA ARG A 161 -2.02 15.15 15.75
C ARG A 161 -0.53 15.13 15.98
N TYR A 162 0.18 15.95 15.23
CA TYR A 162 1.55 16.33 15.56
C TYR A 162 1.54 17.41 16.66
N ALA A 163 2.59 17.45 17.49
CA ALA A 163 2.79 18.51 18.49
C ALA A 163 3.28 19.82 17.84
N LEU A 164 2.52 20.27 16.85
CA LEU A 164 2.70 21.51 16.12
C LEU A 164 1.71 22.54 16.68
N ASP A 165 1.99 23.84 16.46
CA ASP A 165 1.02 24.88 16.75
C ASP A 165 -0.34 24.55 16.13
N ARG A 166 -1.39 24.65 16.95
CA ARG A 166 -2.73 24.17 16.57
C ARG A 166 -3.31 24.94 15.39
N GLU A 167 -3.15 26.28 15.39
CA GLU A 167 -3.68 27.13 14.33
C GLU A 167 -2.98 26.84 12.99
N VAL A 168 -1.66 26.64 13.01
CA VAL A 168 -0.87 26.26 11.85
C VAL A 168 -1.31 24.86 11.36
N ALA A 169 -1.42 23.88 12.26
CA ALA A 169 -1.82 22.53 11.90
C ALA A 169 -3.22 22.47 11.27
N ASP A 170 -4.17 23.20 11.85
CA ASP A 170 -5.56 23.23 11.36
C ASP A 170 -5.68 24.01 10.03
N THR A 171 -4.97 25.15 9.88
CA THR A 171 -4.96 25.97 8.66
C THR A 171 -4.44 25.17 7.45
N TYR A 172 -3.36 24.40 7.65
CA TYR A 172 -2.71 23.66 6.57
C TYR A 172 -3.06 22.17 6.56
N SER A 173 -4.05 21.75 7.35
CA SER A 173 -4.51 20.37 7.45
C SER A 173 -3.39 19.37 7.78
N ILE A 174 -2.44 19.78 8.64
CA ILE A 174 -1.29 18.97 9.01
C ILE A 174 -1.69 18.01 10.14
N ARG A 175 -1.77 16.72 9.79
CA ARG A 175 -1.99 15.61 10.72
C ARG A 175 -1.45 14.31 10.10
N ARG A 176 -1.42 13.25 10.88
CA ARG A 176 -1.22 11.89 10.39
C ARG A 176 -2.47 11.43 9.65
N TYR A 177 -2.32 11.04 8.38
CA TYR A 177 -3.37 10.44 7.55
C TYR A 177 -3.15 8.95 7.34
N GLY A 178 -1.90 8.50 7.34
CA GLY A 178 -1.53 7.15 6.98
C GLY A 178 -1.60 6.89 5.47
N ALA A 179 -1.28 5.67 5.08
CA ALA A 179 -1.47 5.15 3.73
C ALA A 179 -1.48 3.61 3.77
N HIS A 180 -1.76 2.95 2.63
CA HIS A 180 -1.99 1.51 2.51
C HIS A 180 -3.20 1.02 3.36
N GLY A 181 -4.12 1.92 3.71
CA GLY A 181 -5.25 1.60 4.59
C GLY A 181 -6.12 0.50 4.06
N THR A 182 -6.34 0.45 2.74
CA THR A 182 -7.06 -0.64 2.06
C THR A 182 -6.43 -2.00 2.36
N SER A 183 -5.09 -2.10 2.30
CA SER A 183 -4.36 -3.33 2.64
C SER A 183 -4.42 -3.63 4.14
N HIS A 184 -4.17 -2.63 5.01
CA HIS A 184 -4.20 -2.82 6.46
C HIS A 184 -5.58 -3.29 6.95
N GLN A 185 -6.66 -2.71 6.43
CA GLN A 185 -8.02 -3.09 6.75
C GLN A 185 -8.34 -4.53 6.29
N PHE A 186 -7.99 -4.85 5.04
CA PHE A 186 -8.20 -6.18 4.48
C PHE A 186 -7.46 -7.25 5.28
N VAL A 187 -6.18 -7.05 5.54
CA VAL A 187 -5.32 -8.01 6.24
C VAL A 187 -5.74 -8.17 7.71
N SER A 188 -6.02 -7.09 8.43
CA SER A 188 -6.45 -7.18 9.83
C SER A 188 -7.81 -7.88 9.97
N GLY A 189 -8.72 -7.68 9.02
CA GLY A 189 -9.99 -8.40 8.94
C GLY A 189 -9.80 -9.89 8.68
N ALA A 190 -8.94 -10.25 7.71
CA ALA A 190 -8.61 -11.65 7.41
C ALA A 190 -7.96 -12.38 8.61
N VAL A 191 -7.13 -11.68 9.41
CA VAL A 191 -6.56 -12.23 10.65
C VAL A 191 -7.64 -12.49 11.68
N SER A 192 -8.58 -11.55 11.87
CA SER A 192 -9.70 -11.72 12.81
C SER A 192 -10.58 -12.91 12.43
N GLU A 193 -10.87 -13.06 11.14
CA GLU A 193 -11.62 -14.20 10.60
C GLU A 193 -10.86 -15.52 10.82
N LEU A 194 -9.58 -15.58 10.46
CA LEU A 194 -8.74 -16.78 10.59
C LEU A 194 -8.60 -17.25 12.04
N LEU A 195 -8.46 -16.29 12.98
CA LEU A 195 -8.32 -16.61 14.41
C LEU A 195 -9.66 -16.72 15.15
N GLY A 196 -10.78 -16.39 14.48
CA GLY A 196 -12.13 -16.42 15.07
C GLY A 196 -12.30 -15.45 16.26
N ARG A 197 -11.63 -14.26 16.20
CA ARG A 197 -11.63 -13.28 17.28
C ARG A 197 -11.76 -11.86 16.74
N ASP A 198 -12.68 -11.07 17.28
CA ASP A 198 -12.92 -9.68 16.93
C ASP A 198 -12.23 -8.67 17.86
N ASP A 199 -11.67 -9.13 18.99
CA ASP A 199 -11.07 -8.31 20.04
C ASP A 199 -9.54 -8.19 19.97
N LEU A 200 -8.94 -8.62 18.86
CA LEU A 200 -7.49 -8.73 18.68
C LEU A 200 -6.77 -7.37 18.74
N LYS A 201 -5.60 -7.39 19.38
CA LYS A 201 -4.56 -6.36 19.27
C LYS A 201 -3.55 -6.80 18.23
N GLN A 202 -3.53 -6.14 17.08
CA GLN A 202 -2.77 -6.56 15.91
C GLN A 202 -1.76 -5.50 15.51
N VAL A 203 -0.56 -5.91 15.15
CA VAL A 203 0.37 -5.11 14.34
C VAL A 203 0.40 -5.72 12.94
N VAL A 204 0.04 -4.92 11.94
CA VAL A 204 0.14 -5.28 10.53
C VAL A 204 1.35 -4.58 9.91
N LEU A 205 2.26 -5.34 9.34
CA LEU A 205 3.44 -4.89 8.63
C LEU A 205 3.22 -5.08 7.12
N HIS A 206 2.83 -4.01 6.43
CA HIS A 206 2.74 -3.96 4.98
C HIS A 206 4.13 -3.60 4.43
N LEU A 207 4.88 -4.61 3.98
CA LEU A 207 6.27 -4.46 3.55
C LEU A 207 6.39 -4.71 2.04
N GLY A 208 6.44 -3.64 1.28
CA GLY A 208 6.72 -3.61 -0.15
C GLY A 208 7.87 -2.63 -0.46
N ASN A 209 7.94 -2.12 -1.68
CA ASN A 209 8.86 -1.02 -1.99
C ASN A 209 8.50 0.25 -1.19
N GLY A 210 7.20 0.53 -1.01
CA GLY A 210 6.67 1.35 0.09
C GLY A 210 6.37 0.43 1.28
N ALA A 211 6.60 0.89 2.51
CA ALA A 211 6.35 0.09 3.69
C ALA A 211 5.66 0.90 4.79
N SER A 212 4.71 0.26 5.47
CA SER A 212 4.01 0.87 6.62
C SER A 212 3.66 -0.18 7.67
N ALA A 213 3.48 0.29 8.89
CA ALA A 213 2.95 -0.48 10.01
C ALA A 213 1.66 0.16 10.51
N SER A 214 0.73 -0.64 11.01
CA SER A 214 -0.43 -0.15 11.75
C SER A 214 -0.64 -0.92 13.05
N ALA A 215 -1.16 -0.23 14.05
CA ALA A 215 -1.71 -0.79 15.27
C ALA A 215 -3.22 -0.85 15.13
N VAL A 216 -3.81 -2.05 15.26
CA VAL A 216 -5.25 -2.28 15.09
C VAL A 216 -5.79 -2.97 16.33
N VAL A 217 -6.84 -2.41 16.91
CA VAL A 217 -7.55 -2.99 18.08
C VAL A 217 -9.00 -3.22 17.70
N ALA A 218 -9.46 -4.44 17.83
CA ALA A 218 -10.85 -4.80 17.53
C ALA A 218 -11.33 -4.31 16.15
N GLY A 219 -10.48 -4.44 15.13
CA GLY A 219 -10.75 -4.02 13.74
C GLY A 219 -10.58 -2.52 13.45
N HIS A 220 -10.27 -1.69 14.46
CA HIS A 220 -10.06 -0.25 14.30
C HIS A 220 -8.58 0.13 14.39
N ALA A 221 -8.09 0.93 13.45
CA ALA A 221 -6.75 1.47 13.54
C ALA A 221 -6.64 2.46 14.72
N VAL A 222 -5.61 2.27 15.57
CA VAL A 222 -5.33 3.17 16.71
C VAL A 222 -4.02 3.94 16.50
N ASP A 223 -3.16 3.48 15.59
CA ASP A 223 -1.95 4.20 15.14
C ASP A 223 -1.49 3.67 13.77
N THR A 224 -0.68 4.45 13.07
CA THR A 224 -0.03 4.03 11.82
C THR A 224 1.29 4.77 11.61
N SER A 225 2.24 4.13 10.92
CA SER A 225 3.60 4.66 10.76
C SER A 225 3.73 5.78 9.73
N MET A 226 2.91 5.77 8.68
CA MET A 226 2.92 6.87 7.71
C MET A 226 2.16 8.08 8.26
N GLY A 227 2.66 9.27 7.96
CA GLY A 227 2.21 10.52 8.58
C GLY A 227 1.33 11.36 7.69
N LEU A 228 1.70 12.64 7.55
CA LEU A 228 1.08 13.59 6.61
C LEU A 228 1.14 13.07 5.18
N THR A 229 2.28 12.47 4.83
CA THR A 229 2.58 11.82 3.54
C THR A 229 3.10 10.41 3.76
N PRO A 230 3.23 9.59 2.70
CA PRO A 230 3.84 8.26 2.80
C PRO A 230 5.37 8.27 3.00
N LEU A 231 5.97 9.35 3.52
CA LEU A 231 7.41 9.45 3.78
C LEU A 231 7.78 9.01 5.19
N GLU A 232 7.02 9.45 6.23
CA GLU A 232 7.26 9.12 7.65
C GLU A 232 7.13 7.60 7.89
N GLY A 233 7.85 7.10 8.89
CA GLY A 233 7.68 5.76 9.40
C GLY A 233 8.84 4.80 9.14
N LEU A 234 8.54 3.67 8.54
CA LEU A 234 9.50 2.60 8.25
C LEU A 234 10.54 3.03 7.21
N VAL A 235 11.71 2.42 7.25
CA VAL A 235 12.64 2.48 6.11
C VAL A 235 11.99 1.77 4.94
N MET A 236 12.10 2.33 3.73
CA MET A 236 11.47 1.80 2.52
C MET A 236 12.52 1.55 1.43
N GLY A 237 12.11 1.13 0.26
CA GLY A 237 13.04 0.90 -0.84
C GLY A 237 13.84 2.15 -1.22
N GLY A 238 13.17 3.30 -1.38
CA GLY A 238 13.82 4.57 -1.74
C GLY A 238 13.58 5.72 -0.77
N ARG A 239 12.77 5.54 0.29
CA ARG A 239 12.37 6.57 1.26
C ARG A 239 13.06 6.36 2.59
N THR A 240 13.42 7.47 3.24
CA THR A 240 14.10 7.46 4.55
C THR A 240 13.26 6.80 5.66
N GLY A 241 11.94 6.93 5.63
CA GLY A 241 11.14 6.80 6.84
C GLY A 241 11.44 7.94 7.82
N ASP A 242 11.29 7.68 9.13
CA ASP A 242 11.55 8.68 10.16
C ASP A 242 12.96 9.27 10.05
N ILE A 243 13.02 10.59 10.12
CA ILE A 243 14.24 11.34 10.17
C ILE A 243 14.00 12.56 11.06
N ASP A 244 15.06 13.08 11.71
CA ASP A 244 14.97 14.35 12.43
C ASP A 244 14.61 15.47 11.43
N PRO A 245 13.49 16.20 11.60
CA PRO A 245 13.11 17.31 10.73
C PRO A 245 14.22 18.36 10.57
N ALA A 246 15.12 18.51 11.56
CA ALA A 246 16.25 19.42 11.47
C ALA A 246 17.25 19.04 10.38
N ALA A 247 17.24 17.78 9.88
CA ALA A 247 18.04 17.36 8.74
C ALA A 247 17.73 18.19 7.49
N VAL A 248 16.46 18.57 7.28
CA VAL A 248 16.04 19.45 6.16
C VAL A 248 16.78 20.78 6.24
N PHE A 249 16.74 21.42 7.41
CA PHE A 249 17.37 22.72 7.62
C PHE A 249 18.90 22.64 7.57
N HIS A 250 19.47 21.52 8.04
CA HIS A 250 20.92 21.28 7.97
C HIS A 250 21.39 21.15 6.52
N LEU A 251 20.74 20.31 5.71
CA LEU A 251 21.07 20.12 4.31
C LEU A 251 20.91 21.42 3.49
N ALA A 252 19.85 22.19 3.73
CA ALA A 252 19.64 23.45 3.07
C ALA A 252 20.75 24.48 3.41
N ARG A 253 21.16 24.57 4.68
CA ARG A 253 22.14 25.57 5.14
C ARG A 253 23.59 25.17 4.85
N VAL A 254 23.92 23.88 4.99
CA VAL A 254 25.32 23.40 4.95
C VAL A 254 25.68 22.85 3.57
N ALA A 255 24.77 22.08 2.94
CA ALA A 255 24.97 21.52 1.61
C ALA A 255 24.42 22.43 0.49
N GLY A 256 23.65 23.48 0.82
CA GLY A 256 23.06 24.39 -0.15
C GLY A 256 21.93 23.76 -0.97
N MET A 257 21.38 22.62 -0.53
CA MET A 257 20.31 21.92 -1.23
C MET A 257 19.01 22.72 -1.17
N SER A 258 18.30 22.79 -2.29
CA SER A 258 16.93 23.31 -2.35
C SER A 258 15.94 22.36 -1.67
N ILE A 259 14.75 22.85 -1.37
CA ILE A 259 13.67 22.02 -0.80
C ILE A 259 13.33 20.87 -1.75
N ASP A 260 13.28 21.10 -3.05
CA ASP A 260 12.97 20.07 -4.06
C ASP A 260 14.04 18.97 -4.13
N GLU A 261 15.33 19.35 -4.01
CA GLU A 261 16.44 18.38 -3.95
C GLU A 261 16.39 17.54 -2.68
N ILE A 262 16.03 18.14 -1.52
CA ILE A 262 15.86 17.43 -0.25
C ILE A 262 14.65 16.50 -0.31
N ASP A 263 13.53 16.97 -0.86
CA ASP A 263 12.33 16.14 -1.07
C ASP A 263 12.64 14.94 -1.97
N HIS A 264 13.33 15.16 -3.08
CA HIS A 264 13.78 14.09 -3.97
C HIS A 264 14.71 13.10 -3.26
N LEU A 265 15.68 13.60 -2.49
CA LEU A 265 16.61 12.76 -1.71
C LEU A 265 15.86 11.87 -0.74
N PHE A 266 14.92 12.44 0.05
CA PHE A 266 14.20 11.69 1.07
C PHE A 266 13.19 10.69 0.49
N ASN A 267 12.58 11.00 -0.65
CA ASN A 267 11.55 10.17 -1.27
C ASN A 267 12.08 9.16 -2.30
N ARG A 268 13.26 9.37 -2.90
CA ARG A 268 13.76 8.56 -4.04
C ARG A 268 15.23 8.17 -3.97
N GLY A 269 16.02 8.89 -3.19
CA GLY A 269 17.47 8.72 -3.09
C GLY A 269 17.95 8.06 -1.80
N SER A 270 17.03 7.65 -0.93
CA SER A 270 17.32 7.16 0.42
C SER A 270 16.81 5.72 0.63
N GLY A 271 16.50 5.36 1.87
CA GLY A 271 16.04 4.01 2.20
C GLY A 271 17.07 2.94 1.87
N MET A 272 16.61 1.74 1.54
CA MET A 272 17.51 0.63 1.20
C MET A 272 18.40 0.96 0.00
N LYS A 273 17.86 1.65 -1.00
CA LYS A 273 18.64 2.12 -2.16
C LYS A 273 19.78 3.06 -1.74
N GLY A 274 19.52 3.99 -0.82
CA GLY A 274 20.54 4.91 -0.31
C GLY A 274 21.56 4.25 0.61
N LEU A 275 21.14 3.25 1.39
CA LEU A 275 21.97 2.56 2.37
C LEU A 275 22.78 1.41 1.75
N ALA A 276 22.14 0.60 0.91
CA ALA A 276 22.74 -0.59 0.31
C ALA A 276 23.02 -0.46 -1.20
N GLY A 277 22.68 0.67 -1.83
CA GLY A 277 22.81 0.84 -3.28
C GLY A 277 21.76 0.09 -4.11
N ASP A 278 20.90 -0.69 -3.46
CA ASP A 278 19.82 -1.46 -4.10
C ASP A 278 18.59 -1.51 -3.19
N ASN A 279 17.41 -1.57 -3.79
CA ASN A 279 16.13 -1.74 -3.09
C ASN A 279 15.50 -3.12 -3.30
N ASP A 280 16.12 -4.00 -4.09
CA ASP A 280 15.71 -5.40 -4.19
C ASP A 280 16.27 -6.18 -2.99
N MET A 281 15.40 -6.58 -2.08
CA MET A 281 15.79 -7.29 -0.86
C MET A 281 16.50 -8.62 -1.15
N ARG A 282 16.23 -9.25 -2.29
CA ARG A 282 16.90 -10.49 -2.71
C ARG A 282 18.38 -10.24 -3.00
N GLU A 283 18.71 -9.14 -3.68
CA GLU A 283 20.10 -8.75 -3.94
C GLU A 283 20.80 -8.29 -2.64
N VAL A 284 20.08 -7.60 -1.75
CA VAL A 284 20.61 -7.24 -0.42
C VAL A 284 20.97 -8.50 0.37
N TRP A 285 20.10 -9.50 0.45
CA TRP A 285 20.38 -10.76 1.13
C TRP A 285 21.54 -11.54 0.51
N LYS A 286 21.63 -11.58 -0.80
CA LYS A 286 22.73 -12.22 -1.52
C LYS A 286 24.07 -11.56 -1.18
N ARG A 287 24.13 -10.24 -1.11
CA ARG A 287 25.32 -9.48 -0.71
C ARG A 287 25.68 -9.69 0.75
N ILE A 288 24.69 -9.78 1.64
CA ILE A 288 24.91 -10.18 3.04
C ILE A 288 25.54 -11.58 3.11
N GLY A 289 25.02 -12.54 2.34
CA GLY A 289 25.58 -13.88 2.24
C GLY A 289 27.01 -13.92 1.68
N ALA A 290 27.39 -12.93 0.87
CA ALA A 290 28.77 -12.74 0.37
C ALA A 290 29.69 -12.02 1.39
N GLY A 291 29.16 -11.63 2.55
CA GLY A 291 29.93 -10.97 3.61
C GLY A 291 30.07 -9.45 3.46
N GLU A 292 29.27 -8.81 2.62
CA GLU A 292 29.30 -7.35 2.47
C GLU A 292 28.70 -6.63 3.68
N GLN A 293 29.53 -5.85 4.37
CA GLN A 293 29.17 -5.20 5.60
C GLN A 293 28.10 -4.11 5.41
N GLU A 294 28.20 -3.31 4.33
CA GLU A 294 27.21 -2.24 4.05
C GLU A 294 25.80 -2.79 3.85
N ALA A 295 25.66 -3.93 3.17
CA ALA A 295 24.37 -4.60 2.99
C ALA A 295 23.82 -5.10 4.34
N ARG A 296 24.68 -5.62 5.23
CA ARG A 296 24.29 -6.06 6.57
C ARG A 296 23.85 -4.87 7.45
N GLU A 297 24.60 -3.78 7.43
CA GLU A 297 24.26 -2.56 8.16
C GLU A 297 22.93 -1.96 7.70
N ALA A 298 22.68 -1.93 6.39
CA ALA A 298 21.40 -1.47 5.83
C ALA A 298 20.23 -2.32 6.32
N MET A 299 20.39 -3.65 6.33
CA MET A 299 19.38 -4.56 6.84
C MET A 299 19.16 -4.40 8.35
N ASP A 300 20.23 -4.19 9.11
CA ASP A 300 20.13 -3.95 10.56
C ASP A 300 19.38 -2.65 10.87
N ILE A 301 19.58 -1.59 10.07
CA ILE A 301 18.83 -0.34 10.18
C ILE A 301 17.35 -0.58 9.87
N TYR A 302 17.04 -1.33 8.80
CA TYR A 302 15.68 -1.67 8.42
C TYR A 302 14.97 -2.45 9.53
N LEU A 303 15.58 -3.53 10.02
CA LEU A 303 15.04 -4.35 11.11
C LEU A 303 14.90 -3.59 12.42
N HIS A 304 15.88 -2.73 12.75
CA HIS A 304 15.80 -1.89 13.95
C HIS A 304 14.57 -0.99 13.93
N ARG A 305 14.26 -0.40 12.77
CA ARG A 305 13.07 0.43 12.63
C ARG A 305 11.78 -0.39 12.80
N LEU A 306 11.71 -1.60 12.25
CA LEU A 306 10.58 -2.52 12.44
C LEU A 306 10.40 -2.86 13.92
N VAL A 307 11.47 -3.22 14.63
CA VAL A 307 11.42 -3.50 16.08
C VAL A 307 10.88 -2.31 16.87
N LYS A 308 11.33 -1.08 16.55
CA LYS A 308 10.82 0.14 17.19
C LYS A 308 9.31 0.28 17.03
N TYR A 309 8.79 0.12 15.80
CA TYR A 309 7.36 0.28 15.54
C TYR A 309 6.53 -0.82 16.19
N VAL A 310 6.95 -2.09 16.07
CA VAL A 310 6.25 -3.19 16.74
C VAL A 310 6.23 -3.00 18.25
N GLY A 311 7.36 -2.60 18.85
CA GLY A 311 7.45 -2.33 20.29
C GLY A 311 6.58 -1.16 20.74
N ALA A 312 6.63 -0.04 20.00
CA ALA A 312 5.83 1.15 20.28
C ALA A 312 4.32 0.84 20.20
N TYR A 313 3.89 0.16 19.13
CA TYR A 313 2.49 -0.20 18.93
C TYR A 313 1.99 -1.23 19.94
N THR A 314 2.83 -2.18 20.34
CA THR A 314 2.50 -3.09 21.44
C THR A 314 2.25 -2.32 22.74
N ALA A 315 3.07 -1.31 23.03
CA ALA A 315 2.89 -0.46 24.22
C ALA A 315 1.63 0.41 24.10
N VAL A 316 1.37 1.02 22.95
CA VAL A 316 0.17 1.84 22.68
C VAL A 316 -1.10 1.02 22.88
N MET A 317 -1.14 -0.21 22.37
CA MET A 317 -2.30 -1.11 22.50
C MET A 317 -2.38 -1.79 23.88
N GLY A 318 -1.33 -1.73 24.71
CA GLY A 318 -1.25 -2.45 25.98
C GLY A 318 -1.18 -3.97 25.80
N GLY A 319 -0.52 -4.44 24.74
CA GLY A 319 -0.33 -5.86 24.40
C GLY A 319 -0.32 -6.11 22.90
N LEU A 320 -0.02 -7.35 22.51
CA LEU A 320 0.01 -7.80 21.12
C LEU A 320 -0.49 -9.25 21.06
N ASP A 321 -1.57 -9.48 20.32
CA ASP A 321 -2.12 -10.83 20.06
C ASP A 321 -1.57 -11.39 18.74
N ALA A 322 -1.49 -10.55 17.69
CA ALA A 322 -1.06 -10.97 16.36
C ALA A 322 -0.07 -9.98 15.71
N LEU A 323 0.97 -10.53 15.09
CA LEU A 323 1.92 -9.83 14.24
C LEU A 323 1.81 -10.38 12.82
N THR A 324 1.44 -9.53 11.87
CA THR A 324 1.13 -9.99 10.51
C THR A 324 2.05 -9.34 9.49
N PHE A 325 2.61 -10.16 8.60
CA PHE A 325 3.39 -9.74 7.45
C PHE A 325 2.55 -9.81 6.18
N THR A 326 2.63 -8.77 5.36
CA THR A 326 1.91 -8.69 4.08
C THR A 326 2.68 -7.87 3.06
N ALA A 327 2.20 -7.82 1.84
CA ALA A 327 2.84 -7.23 0.65
C ALA A 327 4.13 -7.94 0.24
N GLY A 328 4.69 -7.53 -0.89
CA GLY A 328 5.70 -8.29 -1.61
C GLY A 328 6.90 -8.75 -0.80
N ILE A 329 7.48 -7.90 0.05
CA ILE A 329 8.57 -8.26 0.96
C ILE A 329 8.03 -9.07 2.14
N GLY A 330 6.96 -8.60 2.79
CA GLY A 330 6.38 -9.27 3.95
C GLY A 330 5.95 -10.71 3.66
N GLU A 331 5.39 -10.97 2.49
CA GLU A 331 4.92 -12.29 2.05
C GLU A 331 6.05 -13.24 1.62
N ASN A 332 7.11 -12.70 0.99
CA ASN A 332 8.10 -13.51 0.30
C ASN A 332 9.48 -13.58 0.97
N ASP A 333 9.79 -12.70 1.93
CA ASP A 333 11.11 -12.66 2.59
C ASP A 333 11.11 -13.40 3.93
N ALA A 334 11.36 -14.71 3.87
CA ALA A 334 11.45 -15.56 5.06
C ALA A 334 12.62 -15.18 5.98
N ASN A 335 13.75 -14.70 5.43
CA ASN A 335 14.90 -14.28 6.21
C ASN A 335 14.59 -13.05 7.05
N LEU A 336 13.92 -12.06 6.46
CA LEU A 336 13.49 -10.86 7.17
C LEU A 336 12.54 -11.22 8.33
N ARG A 337 11.53 -12.06 8.07
CA ARG A 337 10.60 -12.51 9.11
C ARG A 337 11.30 -13.26 10.24
N ARG A 338 12.26 -14.16 9.91
CA ARG A 338 13.08 -14.88 10.87
C ARG A 338 13.86 -13.92 11.76
N GLU A 339 14.65 -13.00 11.18
CA GLU A 339 15.51 -12.10 11.94
C GLU A 339 14.69 -11.09 12.77
N LEU A 340 13.54 -10.64 12.25
CA LEU A 340 12.63 -9.80 13.04
C LEU A 340 12.03 -10.58 14.21
N GLY A 341 11.60 -11.84 13.98
CA GLY A 341 11.07 -12.71 15.02
C GLY A 341 12.07 -12.97 16.14
N GLU A 342 13.35 -13.23 15.79
CA GLU A 342 14.44 -13.37 16.76
C GLU A 342 14.61 -12.13 17.63
N ARG A 343 14.58 -10.92 17.02
CA ARG A 343 14.70 -9.65 17.75
C ARG A 343 13.48 -9.36 18.64
N LEU A 344 12.32 -9.91 18.32
CA LEU A 344 11.08 -9.79 19.10
C LEU A 344 10.86 -10.96 20.09
N GLY A 345 11.81 -11.88 20.20
CA GLY A 345 11.74 -13.03 21.10
C GLY A 345 11.49 -12.68 22.58
N PHE A 346 11.96 -11.52 23.04
CA PHE A 346 11.69 -11.03 24.39
C PHE A 346 10.20 -10.74 24.65
N MET A 347 9.41 -10.49 23.58
CA MET A 347 7.95 -10.32 23.64
C MET A 347 7.21 -11.67 23.61
N GLY A 348 7.93 -12.77 23.44
CA GLY A 348 7.39 -14.11 23.34
C GLY A 348 7.02 -14.51 21.91
N VAL A 349 7.52 -13.79 20.92
CA VAL A 349 7.44 -14.18 19.50
C VAL A 349 8.34 -15.37 19.24
N LYS A 350 7.80 -16.44 18.63
CA LYS A 350 8.54 -17.63 18.21
C LYS A 350 8.05 -18.05 16.82
N ILE A 351 8.93 -18.01 15.84
CA ILE A 351 8.62 -18.41 14.46
C ILE A 351 9.03 -19.87 14.23
N ASP A 352 8.13 -20.64 13.65
CA ASP A 352 8.41 -21.96 13.08
C ASP A 352 9.11 -21.77 11.73
N GLN A 353 10.39 -22.13 11.66
CA GLN A 353 11.22 -21.86 10.48
C GLN A 353 10.80 -22.68 9.27
N GLU A 354 10.34 -23.91 9.45
CA GLU A 354 9.88 -24.77 8.35
C GLU A 354 8.62 -24.17 7.70
N VAL A 355 7.65 -23.75 8.53
CA VAL A 355 6.43 -23.11 8.03
C VAL A 355 6.72 -21.72 7.45
N ASN A 356 7.67 -20.97 8.05
CA ASN A 356 8.07 -19.65 7.57
C ASN A 356 8.64 -19.68 6.15
N GLU A 357 9.41 -20.71 5.80
CA GLU A 357 10.03 -20.88 4.49
C GLU A 357 9.05 -21.38 3.41
N THR A 358 7.91 -21.93 3.82
CA THR A 358 6.88 -22.41 2.90
C THR A 358 6.25 -21.24 2.13
N ARG A 359 6.24 -21.32 0.80
CA ARG A 359 5.52 -20.36 -0.05
C ARG A 359 4.05 -20.75 -0.16
N SER A 360 3.17 -19.79 -0.03
CA SER A 360 1.71 -19.97 -0.17
C SER A 360 1.06 -18.63 -0.51
N ASP A 361 0.08 -18.67 -1.38
CA ASP A 361 -0.79 -17.54 -1.69
C ASP A 361 -1.99 -17.45 -0.70
N GLU A 362 -2.06 -18.39 0.26
CA GLU A 362 -3.10 -18.44 1.27
C GLU A 362 -2.59 -17.90 2.62
N PRO A 363 -3.47 -17.27 3.43
CA PRO A 363 -3.15 -16.87 4.79
C PRO A 363 -2.65 -18.05 5.63
N ARG A 364 -1.60 -17.83 6.42
CA ARG A 364 -1.03 -18.88 7.26
C ARG A 364 -0.41 -18.36 8.54
N VAL A 365 -0.52 -19.14 9.60
CA VAL A 365 0.20 -18.95 10.86
C VAL A 365 1.60 -19.53 10.70
N ILE A 366 2.61 -18.72 11.03
CA ILE A 366 4.04 -19.10 10.96
C ILE A 366 4.70 -19.13 12.34
N SER A 367 3.95 -18.93 13.41
CA SER A 367 4.46 -19.05 14.78
C SER A 367 4.32 -20.46 15.31
N THR A 368 5.23 -20.85 16.24
CA THR A 368 5.11 -22.11 16.97
C THR A 368 3.88 -22.11 17.89
N PRO A 369 3.31 -23.27 18.28
CA PRO A 369 2.15 -23.34 19.17
C PRO A 369 2.36 -22.74 20.56
N ASP A 370 3.61 -22.62 21.02
CA ASP A 370 3.99 -22.03 22.32
C ASP A 370 4.40 -20.55 22.20
N SER A 371 4.25 -19.95 21.05
CA SER A 371 4.43 -18.50 20.87
C SER A 371 3.32 -17.74 21.59
N LYS A 372 3.68 -16.68 22.31
CA LYS A 372 2.70 -15.81 23.00
C LYS A 372 1.98 -14.89 22.02
N VAL A 373 2.62 -14.54 20.94
CA VAL A 373 2.09 -13.71 19.85
C VAL A 373 1.90 -14.61 18.65
N THR A 374 0.70 -14.64 18.07
CA THR A 374 0.47 -15.33 16.80
C THR A 374 1.14 -14.56 15.68
N VAL A 375 2.05 -15.20 14.95
CA VAL A 375 2.71 -14.59 13.79
C VAL A 375 2.14 -15.17 12.52
N LEU A 376 1.75 -14.28 11.58
CA LEU A 376 1.07 -14.68 10.35
C LEU A 376 1.73 -14.06 9.11
N VAL A 377 1.57 -14.76 8.00
CA VAL A 377 1.70 -14.19 6.66
C VAL A 377 0.32 -14.22 6.02
N VAL A 378 -0.17 -13.04 5.65
CA VAL A 378 -1.48 -12.88 5.02
C VAL A 378 -1.28 -12.10 3.72
N PRO A 379 -1.44 -12.74 2.55
CA PRO A 379 -1.36 -12.05 1.28
C PRO A 379 -2.40 -10.93 1.19
N THR A 380 -1.97 -9.73 0.83
CA THR A 380 -2.91 -8.64 0.58
C THR A 380 -3.54 -8.77 -0.80
N ASN A 381 -4.80 -8.38 -0.91
CA ASN A 381 -5.51 -8.29 -2.18
C ASN A 381 -6.25 -6.94 -2.23
N GLU A 382 -5.51 -5.90 -2.59
CA GLU A 382 -6.04 -4.54 -2.62
C GLU A 382 -7.15 -4.38 -3.67
N GLU A 383 -7.03 -5.05 -4.80
CA GLU A 383 -8.03 -5.00 -5.86
C GLU A 383 -9.36 -5.62 -5.40
N LEU A 384 -9.31 -6.76 -4.71
CA LEU A 384 -10.50 -7.38 -4.11
C LEU A 384 -11.10 -6.49 -3.02
N ALA A 385 -10.24 -5.89 -2.19
CA ALA A 385 -10.69 -4.97 -1.14
C ALA A 385 -11.40 -3.75 -1.73
N ILE A 386 -10.84 -3.14 -2.79
CA ILE A 386 -11.46 -2.03 -3.52
C ILE A 386 -12.79 -2.46 -4.14
N ALA A 387 -12.83 -3.63 -4.79
CA ALA A 387 -14.04 -4.17 -5.40
C ALA A 387 -15.17 -4.36 -4.37
N ARG A 388 -14.86 -4.95 -3.21
CA ARG A 388 -15.82 -5.15 -2.13
C ARG A 388 -16.30 -3.83 -1.52
N GLN A 389 -15.39 -2.88 -1.30
CA GLN A 389 -15.77 -1.54 -0.82
C GLN A 389 -16.64 -0.80 -1.84
N ALA A 390 -16.34 -0.89 -3.13
CA ALA A 390 -17.16 -0.28 -4.17
C ALA A 390 -18.61 -0.80 -4.13
N LEU A 391 -18.81 -2.09 -3.93
CA LEU A 391 -20.14 -2.70 -3.84
C LEU A 391 -20.96 -2.25 -2.63
N THR A 392 -20.37 -1.67 -1.61
CA THR A 392 -21.15 -1.16 -0.46
C THR A 392 -22.00 0.07 -0.82
N LEU A 393 -21.74 0.68 -1.97
CA LEU A 393 -22.41 1.91 -2.43
C LEU A 393 -23.35 1.69 -3.65
N ILE A 394 -23.47 0.45 -4.14
CA ILE A 394 -24.20 0.12 -5.39
C ILE A 394 -25.44 -0.72 -5.10
#